data_d699ad0a4231faabfc380600de811577
#
_entry.id   d699ad0a4231faabfc380600de811577
#
_cell.length_a   1.000
_cell.length_b   1.000
_cell.length_c   1.000
_cell.angle_alpha   90.00
_cell.angle_beta   90.00
_cell.angle_gamma   90.00
#
_symmetry.space_group_name_H-M   'P 1'
#
loop_
_entity.id
_entity.type
_entity.pdbx_description
1 polymer ?
#
loop_
_entity_poly.entity_id
_entity_poly.type
_entity_poly.pdbx_seq_one_letter_code
_entity_poly.pdbx_strand_id
1 'polypeptide(L)'
;MKEEKVNHFKLYLWCFTFLKKYTFYVISYFVLVAIQETCFILLPKQIQKFIDVVAISKDFSIVTRLVAYTVLIVAVIIIVRLLHGLCGMVFCEKGTKVIQYAVIDKARDLGYDYFEKTPRGDFLAKTYQNVLSVYFLYYDFIPNTMRLLCAFTLPMIMIILSKNIYFIATVLICCLCVAAVTLVSSRRIYTRNMEIRDVTNLHYKKVYDCIESVRDVRGYNSGSWISKGVISELGNLNSKKLRNLGLEQRILNYVNFFQAVAIGTYFILGINNADGNFFSVGNIVAYYAYVSMAITALSKLTNLLINQNKNLTDAEKPYTFMHIEPTVKESENPTNNKIKGSITFNNVSFNYENQAGILNNLTTNIAEGEKVVIVGGSGNGKTTILKLLLRCYDCCEGEILIDGVPIKDYRFNDLRNSFGIVFQEMFLFSETIKENLKFAKPDAAEDDFTKAVRLAEAHEFIENMKDGYDTMLGSRGENLSGGQRQRLSIARVILKAPQIYLLDEITSDLDSITEAKVMNNLFDISDGKTMLMVSHRLSVIKQFSRILVLNEGRIVEDGDFNSLFKEGTCFYNLVKKGVIGGDE
;
A
#
# COMPACT_ATOMS: atom_id res chain seq x y z
N MET A 1 12.65 14.68 2.46
CA MET A 1 11.59 15.34 3.27
C MET A 1 11.75 14.92 4.73
N LYS A 2 11.90 15.89 5.68
CA LYS A 2 11.78 15.58 7.11
C LYS A 2 10.32 15.16 7.35
N GLU A 3 10.10 13.92 7.75
CA GLU A 3 8.77 13.45 8.15
C GLU A 3 8.34 14.30 9.37
N GLU A 4 7.42 15.22 9.17
CA GLU A 4 6.73 15.88 10.29
C GLU A 4 6.01 14.79 11.07
N LYS A 5 6.35 14.65 12.36
CA LYS A 5 5.68 13.69 13.24
C LYS A 5 4.19 14.02 13.30
N VAL A 6 3.39 13.13 12.74
CA VAL A 6 1.93 13.26 12.77
C VAL A 6 1.46 13.23 14.23
N ASN A 7 0.56 14.14 14.58
CA ASN A 7 -0.05 14.11 15.91
C ASN A 7 -0.94 12.85 16.02
N HIS A 8 -0.58 11.93 16.91
CA HIS A 8 -1.30 10.68 17.13
C HIS A 8 -2.80 10.87 17.37
N PHE A 9 -3.20 11.96 18.03
CA PHE A 9 -4.62 12.25 18.24
C PHE A 9 -5.36 12.53 16.93
N LYS A 10 -4.74 13.28 16.01
CA LYS A 10 -5.31 13.52 14.67
C LYS A 10 -5.43 12.22 13.87
N LEU A 11 -4.44 11.33 14.00
CA LEU A 11 -4.45 10.01 13.36
C LEU A 11 -5.60 9.14 13.88
N TYR A 12 -5.84 9.11 15.21
CA TYR A 12 -7.00 8.41 15.75
C TYR A 12 -8.32 8.97 15.22
N LEU A 13 -8.49 10.30 15.24
CA LEU A 13 -9.69 10.93 14.71
C LEU A 13 -9.92 10.58 13.24
N TRP A 14 -8.87 10.60 12.45
CA TRP A 14 -8.94 10.20 11.04
C TRP A 14 -9.39 8.75 10.88
N CYS A 15 -8.81 7.81 11.63
CA CYS A 15 -9.24 6.41 11.62
C CYS A 15 -10.74 6.29 12.00
N PHE A 16 -11.21 7.03 13.01
CA PHE A 16 -12.62 6.99 13.42
C PHE A 16 -13.58 7.55 12.37
N THR A 17 -13.15 8.42 11.45
CA THR A 17 -14.03 8.94 10.39
C THR A 17 -14.58 7.83 9.51
N PHE A 18 -13.82 6.77 9.27
CA PHE A 18 -14.24 5.62 8.47
C PHE A 18 -15.23 4.70 9.19
N LEU A 19 -15.35 4.82 10.51
CA LEU A 19 -16.29 4.04 11.32
C LEU A 19 -17.65 4.72 11.48
N LYS A 20 -17.84 5.97 11.04
CA LYS A 20 -19.11 6.70 11.20
C LYS A 20 -20.34 5.90 10.75
N LYS A 21 -20.24 5.19 9.62
CA LYS A 21 -21.34 4.38 9.08
C LYS A 21 -21.67 3.16 9.96
N TYR A 22 -20.73 2.74 10.82
CA TYR A 22 -20.81 1.53 11.64
C TYR A 22 -20.90 1.83 13.13
N THR A 23 -21.21 3.08 13.53
CA THR A 23 -21.25 3.56 14.91
C THR A 23 -22.16 2.69 15.80
N PHE A 24 -23.28 2.20 15.27
CA PHE A 24 -24.16 1.29 16.01
C PHE A 24 -23.44 0.01 16.46
N TYR A 25 -22.67 -0.63 15.57
CA TYR A 25 -21.92 -1.84 15.91
C TYR A 25 -20.79 -1.55 16.92
N VAL A 26 -20.14 -0.40 16.80
CA VAL A 26 -19.09 0.04 17.74
C VAL A 26 -19.67 0.24 19.14
N ILE A 27 -20.78 0.96 19.27
CA ILE A 27 -21.44 1.20 20.56
C ILE A 27 -21.95 -0.13 21.15
N SER A 28 -22.61 -0.97 20.34
CA SER A 28 -23.10 -2.27 20.78
C SER A 28 -21.94 -3.15 21.27
N TYR A 29 -20.80 -3.14 20.58
CA TYR A 29 -19.60 -3.85 21.01
C TYR A 29 -19.16 -3.44 22.42
N PHE A 30 -19.03 -2.13 22.68
CA PHE A 30 -18.57 -1.62 23.97
C PHE A 30 -19.54 -1.94 25.11
N VAL A 31 -20.84 -1.83 24.86
CA VAL A 31 -21.88 -2.19 25.86
C VAL A 31 -21.78 -3.68 26.19
N LEU A 32 -21.67 -4.53 25.19
CA LEU A 32 -21.57 -5.99 25.39
C LEU A 32 -20.27 -6.37 26.13
N VAL A 33 -19.14 -5.72 25.82
CA VAL A 33 -17.88 -5.94 26.55
C VAL A 33 -18.02 -5.53 28.01
N ALA A 34 -18.64 -4.39 28.31
CA ALA A 34 -18.88 -3.96 29.69
C ALA A 34 -19.77 -4.95 30.46
N ILE A 35 -20.82 -5.48 29.84
CA ILE A 35 -21.68 -6.54 30.41
C ILE A 35 -20.85 -7.80 30.69
N GLN A 36 -20.03 -8.23 29.73
CA GLN A 36 -19.18 -9.40 29.87
C GLN A 36 -18.20 -9.28 31.05
N GLU A 37 -17.48 -8.17 31.16
CA GLU A 37 -16.51 -7.97 32.22
C GLU A 37 -17.21 -7.84 33.61
N THR A 38 -18.42 -7.26 33.67
CA THR A 38 -19.24 -7.26 34.88
C THR A 38 -19.66 -8.69 35.27
N CYS A 39 -20.02 -9.54 34.33
CA CYS A 39 -20.32 -10.94 34.62
C CYS A 39 -19.08 -11.71 35.11
N PHE A 40 -17.89 -11.44 34.54
CA PHE A 40 -16.65 -12.07 34.99
C PHE A 40 -16.28 -11.73 36.42
N ILE A 41 -16.52 -10.50 36.90
CA ILE A 41 -16.21 -10.11 38.25
C ILE A 41 -17.15 -10.75 39.29
N LEU A 42 -18.34 -11.21 38.86
CA LEU A 42 -19.27 -11.89 39.74
C LEU A 42 -18.87 -13.35 40.05
N LEU A 43 -18.07 -13.99 39.18
CA LEU A 43 -17.67 -15.38 39.34
C LEU A 43 -16.88 -15.65 40.65
N PRO A 44 -15.82 -14.89 41.00
CA PRO A 44 -15.13 -15.09 42.27
C PRO A 44 -16.04 -14.92 43.47
N LYS A 45 -17.02 -13.99 43.43
CA LYS A 45 -18.00 -13.80 44.48
C LYS A 45 -18.96 -14.99 44.63
N GLN A 46 -19.35 -15.61 43.53
CA GLN A 46 -20.17 -16.84 43.58
C GLN A 46 -19.37 -18.02 44.15
N ILE A 47 -18.10 -18.16 43.75
CA ILE A 47 -17.20 -19.18 44.28
C ILE A 47 -16.99 -18.99 45.78
N GLN A 48 -16.79 -17.74 46.24
CA GLN A 48 -16.73 -17.40 47.65
C GLN A 48 -17.96 -17.93 48.41
N LYS A 49 -19.17 -17.53 47.95
CA LYS A 49 -20.43 -17.94 48.60
C LYS A 49 -20.59 -19.45 48.60
N PHE A 50 -20.21 -20.13 47.49
CA PHE A 50 -20.28 -21.58 47.38
C PHE A 50 -19.40 -22.27 48.44
N ILE A 51 -18.14 -21.84 48.56
CA ILE A 51 -17.19 -22.40 49.54
C ILE A 51 -17.70 -22.15 50.98
N ASP A 52 -18.13 -20.94 51.30
CA ASP A 52 -18.57 -20.58 52.63
C ASP A 52 -19.86 -21.34 53.04
N VAL A 53 -20.80 -21.53 52.11
CA VAL A 53 -22.05 -22.31 52.36
C VAL A 53 -21.73 -23.79 52.52
N VAL A 54 -20.87 -24.38 51.65
CA VAL A 54 -20.50 -25.79 51.79
C VAL A 54 -19.74 -26.05 53.07
N ALA A 55 -18.88 -25.14 53.53
CA ALA A 55 -18.11 -25.27 54.74
C ALA A 55 -18.97 -25.15 56.02
N ILE A 56 -20.02 -24.33 56.00
CA ILE A 56 -20.81 -23.98 57.22
C ILE A 56 -22.16 -24.76 57.29
N SER A 57 -22.97 -24.73 56.21
CA SER A 57 -24.38 -25.15 56.32
C SER A 57 -24.68 -26.54 55.77
N LYS A 58 -23.84 -27.06 54.85
CA LYS A 58 -24.07 -28.33 54.13
C LYS A 58 -25.47 -28.48 53.52
N ASP A 59 -26.18 -27.35 53.33
CA ASP A 59 -27.55 -27.33 52.79
C ASP A 59 -27.54 -27.53 51.24
N PHE A 60 -28.00 -28.68 50.81
CA PHE A 60 -27.97 -29.05 49.39
C PHE A 60 -28.86 -28.14 48.52
N SER A 61 -29.92 -27.56 49.10
CA SER A 61 -30.85 -26.69 48.35
C SER A 61 -30.22 -25.33 48.01
N ILE A 62 -29.38 -24.79 48.90
CA ILE A 62 -28.64 -23.55 48.67
C ILE A 62 -27.53 -23.80 47.64
N VAL A 63 -26.83 -24.92 47.77
CA VAL A 63 -25.76 -25.32 46.82
C VAL A 63 -26.29 -25.41 45.41
N THR A 64 -27.41 -26.09 45.18
CA THR A 64 -28.01 -26.27 43.83
C THR A 64 -28.40 -24.91 43.22
N ARG A 65 -28.96 -23.96 44.02
CA ARG A 65 -29.25 -22.60 43.53
C ARG A 65 -27.98 -21.85 43.12
N LEU A 66 -26.92 -21.91 43.93
CA LEU A 66 -25.64 -21.23 43.63
C LEU A 66 -25.04 -21.81 42.33
N VAL A 67 -25.07 -23.12 42.13
CA VAL A 67 -24.63 -23.77 40.91
C VAL A 67 -25.47 -23.29 39.73
N ALA A 68 -26.79 -23.26 39.85
CA ALA A 68 -27.68 -22.78 38.79
C ALA A 68 -27.39 -21.31 38.40
N TYR A 69 -27.14 -20.39 39.40
CA TYR A 69 -26.75 -19.03 39.14
C TYR A 69 -25.37 -18.94 38.44
N THR A 70 -24.41 -19.75 38.85
CA THR A 70 -23.08 -19.76 38.22
C THR A 70 -23.17 -20.22 36.76
N VAL A 71 -23.95 -21.28 36.47
CA VAL A 71 -24.22 -21.77 35.10
C VAL A 71 -24.89 -20.67 34.28
N LEU A 72 -25.88 -19.96 34.85
CA LEU A 72 -26.55 -18.86 34.15
C LEU A 72 -25.56 -17.73 33.80
N ILE A 73 -24.70 -17.31 34.74
CA ILE A 73 -23.67 -16.29 34.51
C ILE A 73 -22.74 -16.74 33.37
N VAL A 74 -22.27 -17.98 33.40
CA VAL A 74 -21.38 -18.52 32.34
C VAL A 74 -22.10 -18.56 30.99
N ALA A 75 -23.37 -18.96 30.96
CA ALA A 75 -24.17 -18.94 29.74
C ALA A 75 -24.30 -17.52 29.15
N VAL A 76 -24.58 -16.53 30.00
CA VAL A 76 -24.64 -15.11 29.60
C VAL A 76 -23.28 -14.66 29.04
N ILE A 77 -22.16 -14.99 29.71
CA ILE A 77 -20.81 -14.65 29.24
C ILE A 77 -20.58 -15.22 27.83
N ILE A 78 -20.95 -16.48 27.57
CA ILE A 78 -20.78 -17.12 26.27
C ILE A 78 -21.61 -16.41 25.20
N ILE A 79 -22.91 -16.16 25.47
CA ILE A 79 -23.81 -15.47 24.52
C ILE A 79 -23.28 -14.06 24.22
N VAL A 80 -22.96 -13.28 25.24
CA VAL A 80 -22.45 -11.93 25.09
C VAL A 80 -21.12 -11.91 24.30
N ARG A 81 -20.24 -12.88 24.57
CA ARG A 81 -18.98 -13.04 23.83
C ARG A 81 -19.19 -13.31 22.35
N LEU A 82 -20.16 -14.13 21.99
CA LEU A 82 -20.51 -14.38 20.58
C LEU A 82 -21.05 -13.12 19.93
N LEU A 83 -21.97 -12.40 20.60
CA LEU A 83 -22.57 -11.17 20.08
C LEU A 83 -21.54 -10.05 19.88
N HIS A 84 -20.69 -9.78 20.87
CA HIS A 84 -19.66 -8.75 20.70
C HIS A 84 -18.62 -9.16 19.67
N GLY A 85 -18.30 -10.46 19.52
CA GLY A 85 -17.43 -10.97 18.48
C GLY A 85 -17.99 -10.68 17.08
N LEU A 86 -19.29 -10.91 16.86
CA LEU A 86 -19.96 -10.57 15.59
C LEU A 86 -19.93 -9.06 15.32
N CYS A 87 -20.28 -8.23 16.31
CA CYS A 87 -20.19 -6.76 16.18
C CYS A 87 -18.77 -6.31 15.84
N GLY A 88 -17.76 -6.88 16.54
CA GLY A 88 -16.34 -6.60 16.33
C GLY A 88 -15.90 -6.91 14.90
N MET A 89 -16.19 -8.10 14.39
CA MET A 89 -15.89 -8.47 13.02
C MET A 89 -16.48 -7.50 12.01
N VAL A 90 -17.77 -7.13 12.17
CA VAL A 90 -18.45 -6.25 11.22
C VAL A 90 -17.78 -4.88 11.13
N PHE A 91 -17.50 -4.20 12.24
CA PHE A 91 -16.93 -2.86 12.15
C PHE A 91 -15.43 -2.88 11.80
N CYS A 92 -14.68 -3.91 12.21
CA CYS A 92 -13.28 -4.05 11.85
C CYS A 92 -13.10 -4.29 10.35
N GLU A 93 -13.76 -5.33 9.82
CA GLU A 93 -13.63 -5.70 8.40
C GLU A 93 -14.17 -4.61 7.47
N LYS A 94 -15.37 -4.10 7.76
CA LYS A 94 -15.99 -3.08 6.91
C LYS A 94 -15.26 -1.74 7.01
N GLY A 95 -14.79 -1.35 8.21
CA GLY A 95 -13.99 -0.13 8.40
C GLY A 95 -12.68 -0.19 7.63
N THR A 96 -11.96 -1.29 7.72
CA THR A 96 -10.70 -1.51 6.99
C THR A 96 -10.90 -1.51 5.48
N LYS A 97 -11.96 -2.17 5.00
CA LYS A 97 -12.33 -2.19 3.58
C LYS A 97 -12.56 -0.76 3.03
N VAL A 98 -13.25 0.09 3.78
CA VAL A 98 -13.48 1.49 3.37
C VAL A 98 -12.16 2.25 3.23
N ILE A 99 -11.22 2.05 4.17
CA ILE A 99 -9.88 2.67 4.07
C ILE A 99 -9.11 2.14 2.86
N GLN A 100 -9.14 0.83 2.62
CA GLN A 100 -8.47 0.24 1.45
C GLN A 100 -9.00 0.85 0.15
N TYR A 101 -10.31 0.97 0.00
CA TYR A 101 -10.90 1.63 -1.16
C TYR A 101 -10.49 3.10 -1.26
N ALA A 102 -10.52 3.84 -0.16
CA ALA A 102 -10.11 5.25 -0.16
C ALA A 102 -8.63 5.42 -0.58
N VAL A 103 -7.74 4.52 -0.13
CA VAL A 103 -6.33 4.52 -0.53
C VAL A 103 -6.16 4.19 -2.02
N ILE A 104 -6.93 3.26 -2.56
CA ILE A 104 -6.91 2.92 -4.00
C ILE A 104 -7.46 4.07 -4.85
N ASP A 105 -8.58 4.69 -4.42
CA ASP A 105 -9.14 5.85 -5.11
C ASP A 105 -8.16 7.01 -5.10
N LYS A 106 -7.53 7.29 -3.94
CA LYS A 106 -6.48 8.31 -3.86
C LYS A 106 -5.29 8.02 -4.78
N ALA A 107 -4.92 6.76 -4.92
CA ALA A 107 -3.86 6.35 -5.85
C ALA A 107 -4.21 6.71 -7.31
N ARG A 108 -5.48 6.58 -7.70
CA ARG A 108 -5.93 6.97 -9.05
C ARG A 108 -5.86 8.48 -9.28
N ASP A 109 -6.07 9.27 -8.23
CA ASP A 109 -6.03 10.74 -8.30
C ASP A 109 -4.59 11.27 -8.32
N LEU A 110 -3.63 10.50 -7.82
CA LEU A 110 -2.21 10.90 -7.85
C LEU A 110 -1.64 10.84 -9.26
N GLY A 111 -0.81 11.81 -9.59
CA GLY A 111 -0.16 11.94 -10.89
C GLY A 111 0.89 10.83 -11.14
N TYR A 112 1.31 10.75 -12.38
CA TYR A 112 2.33 9.81 -12.86
C TYR A 112 3.66 9.96 -12.11
N ASP A 113 4.03 11.19 -11.75
CA ASP A 113 5.25 11.56 -11.01
C ASP A 113 5.37 10.84 -9.67
N TYR A 114 4.28 10.63 -8.96
CA TYR A 114 4.28 9.89 -7.70
C TYR A 114 4.73 8.44 -7.90
N PHE A 115 4.21 7.77 -8.93
CA PHE A 115 4.52 6.36 -9.21
C PHE A 115 5.90 6.16 -9.83
N GLU A 116 6.41 7.15 -10.56
CA GLU A 116 7.77 7.12 -11.11
C GLU A 116 8.82 7.25 -9.99
N LYS A 117 8.54 8.07 -8.96
CA LYS A 117 9.44 8.29 -7.81
C LYS A 117 9.31 7.22 -6.72
N THR A 118 8.17 6.55 -6.63
CA THR A 118 7.88 5.60 -5.54
C THR A 118 8.10 4.16 -6.02
N PRO A 119 9.01 3.40 -5.38
CA PRO A 119 9.16 1.98 -5.68
C PRO A 119 7.83 1.22 -5.56
N ARG A 120 7.56 0.32 -6.50
CA ARG A 120 6.30 -0.45 -6.55
C ARG A 120 6.02 -1.22 -5.25
N GLY A 121 7.08 -1.77 -4.63
CA GLY A 121 6.98 -2.47 -3.34
C GLY A 121 6.53 -1.57 -2.20
N ASP A 122 6.99 -0.31 -2.16
CA ASP A 122 6.59 0.67 -1.15
C ASP A 122 5.11 1.06 -1.28
N PHE A 123 4.62 1.16 -2.52
CA PHE A 123 3.20 1.43 -2.75
C PHE A 123 2.31 0.26 -2.29
N LEU A 124 2.68 -0.98 -2.63
CA LEU A 124 1.97 -2.18 -2.16
C LEU A 124 1.99 -2.29 -0.62
N ALA A 125 3.13 -1.96 0.00
CA ALA A 125 3.22 -1.92 1.46
C ALA A 125 2.28 -0.86 2.05
N LYS A 126 2.19 0.33 1.46
CA LYS A 126 1.30 1.41 1.93
C LYS A 126 -0.18 1.06 1.78
N THR A 127 -0.57 0.41 0.68
CA THR A 127 -1.97 0.07 0.39
C THR A 127 -2.48 -1.15 1.16
N TYR A 128 -1.61 -2.11 1.44
CA TYR A 128 -2.01 -3.37 2.08
C TYR A 128 -1.46 -3.53 3.49
N GLN A 129 -0.14 -3.61 3.67
CA GLN A 129 0.46 -3.91 4.98
C GLN A 129 0.24 -2.80 6.00
N ASN A 130 0.34 -1.53 5.60
CA ASN A 130 0.18 -0.43 6.55
C ASN A 130 -1.30 -0.17 6.88
N VAL A 131 -2.24 -0.49 5.99
CA VAL A 131 -3.69 -0.47 6.31
C VAL A 131 -4.05 -1.56 7.31
N LEU A 132 -3.35 -2.72 7.32
CA LEU A 132 -3.51 -3.73 8.37
C LEU A 132 -3.18 -3.17 9.78
N SER A 133 -2.31 -2.17 9.89
CA SER A 133 -2.05 -1.53 11.19
C SER A 133 -3.27 -0.77 11.71
N VAL A 134 -4.09 -0.20 10.83
CA VAL A 134 -5.39 0.40 11.20
C VAL A 134 -6.40 -0.69 11.58
N TYR A 135 -6.39 -1.84 10.88
CA TYR A 135 -7.20 -3.00 11.29
C TYR A 135 -6.85 -3.45 12.72
N PHE A 136 -5.56 -3.56 13.08
CA PHE A 136 -5.13 -3.90 14.43
C PHE A 136 -5.54 -2.85 15.47
N LEU A 137 -5.63 -1.57 15.08
CA LEU A 137 -6.16 -0.52 15.94
C LEU A 137 -7.64 -0.78 16.28
N TYR A 138 -8.44 -1.17 15.31
CA TYR A 138 -9.87 -1.48 15.51
C TYR A 138 -10.09 -2.81 16.22
N TYR A 139 -9.35 -3.85 15.84
CA TYR A 139 -9.54 -5.23 16.32
C TYR A 139 -8.91 -5.48 17.69
N ASP A 140 -7.72 -4.95 17.93
CA ASP A 140 -6.93 -5.25 19.14
C ASP A 140 -6.87 -4.09 20.12
N PHE A 141 -6.43 -2.91 19.69
CA PHE A 141 -6.13 -1.82 20.61
C PHE A 141 -7.37 -1.26 21.30
N ILE A 142 -8.36 -0.79 20.53
CA ILE A 142 -9.57 -0.14 21.09
C ILE A 142 -10.36 -1.11 21.97
N PRO A 143 -10.69 -2.34 21.47
CA PRO A 143 -11.43 -3.31 22.27
C PRO A 143 -10.72 -3.76 23.53
N ASN A 144 -9.43 -4.11 23.42
CA ASN A 144 -8.68 -4.61 24.57
C ASN A 144 -8.37 -3.53 25.58
N THR A 145 -8.17 -2.27 25.17
CA THR A 145 -7.98 -1.16 26.11
C THR A 145 -9.18 -1.05 27.04
N MET A 146 -10.40 -1.00 26.48
CA MET A 146 -11.61 -0.92 27.31
C MET A 146 -11.78 -2.14 28.18
N ARG A 147 -11.61 -3.35 27.63
CA ARG A 147 -11.70 -4.58 28.39
C ARG A 147 -10.71 -4.62 29.55
N LEU A 148 -9.46 -4.24 29.34
CA LEU A 148 -8.43 -4.25 30.38
C LEU A 148 -8.65 -3.15 31.43
N LEU A 149 -9.21 -2.00 31.02
CA LEU A 149 -9.63 -0.97 31.98
C LEU A 149 -10.74 -1.49 32.91
N CYS A 150 -11.77 -2.14 32.35
CA CYS A 150 -12.82 -2.78 33.17
C CYS A 150 -12.26 -3.91 34.03
N ALA A 151 -11.39 -4.77 33.47
CA ALA A 151 -10.75 -5.89 34.17
C ALA A 151 -9.77 -5.43 35.28
N PHE A 152 -9.34 -4.17 35.28
CA PHE A 152 -8.58 -3.55 36.37
C PHE A 152 -9.49 -2.86 37.37
N THR A 153 -10.38 -1.99 36.89
CA THR A 153 -11.19 -1.11 37.79
C THR A 153 -12.22 -1.90 38.60
N LEU A 154 -12.91 -2.87 38.00
CA LEU A 154 -13.94 -3.64 38.69
C LEU A 154 -13.38 -4.52 39.83
N PRO A 155 -12.30 -5.30 39.69
CA PRO A 155 -11.66 -5.99 40.80
C PRO A 155 -11.13 -5.04 41.88
N MET A 156 -10.57 -3.88 41.50
CA MET A 156 -10.13 -2.87 42.49
C MET A 156 -11.28 -2.34 43.35
N ILE A 157 -12.46 -2.13 42.75
CA ILE A 157 -13.66 -1.76 43.51
C ILE A 157 -14.01 -2.87 44.55
N MET A 158 -13.96 -4.14 44.14
CA MET A 158 -14.23 -5.27 45.04
C MET A 158 -13.20 -5.36 46.19
N ILE A 159 -11.92 -5.06 45.91
CA ILE A 159 -10.87 -5.01 46.93
C ILE A 159 -11.10 -3.84 47.89
N ILE A 160 -11.50 -2.67 47.41
CA ILE A 160 -11.83 -1.49 48.23
C ILE A 160 -13.03 -1.78 49.16
N LEU A 161 -14.02 -2.51 48.65
CA LEU A 161 -15.20 -2.92 49.44
C LEU A 161 -14.86 -3.90 50.60
N SER A 162 -13.64 -4.47 50.60
CA SER A 162 -13.15 -5.25 51.76
C SER A 162 -13.01 -4.44 53.05
N LYS A 163 -12.92 -3.09 52.93
CA LYS A 163 -12.74 -2.13 54.04
C LYS A 163 -11.45 -2.32 54.87
N ASN A 164 -10.55 -3.24 54.49
CA ASN A 164 -9.26 -3.42 55.16
C ASN A 164 -8.22 -2.50 54.52
N ILE A 165 -7.89 -1.40 55.20
CA ILE A 165 -7.01 -0.35 54.70
C ILE A 165 -5.59 -0.86 54.39
N TYR A 166 -5.05 -1.78 55.22
CA TYR A 166 -3.70 -2.32 55.03
C TYR A 166 -3.61 -3.20 53.79
N PHE A 167 -4.64 -4.02 53.55
CA PHE A 167 -4.72 -4.85 52.34
C PHE A 167 -4.87 -3.99 51.08
N ILE A 168 -5.76 -3.00 51.10
CA ILE A 168 -5.96 -2.05 49.98
C ILE A 168 -4.65 -1.33 49.69
N ALA A 169 -3.95 -0.79 50.70
CA ALA A 169 -2.68 -0.10 50.54
C ALA A 169 -1.60 -1.00 49.89
N THR A 170 -1.49 -2.25 50.36
CA THR A 170 -0.52 -3.21 49.81
C THR A 170 -0.81 -3.52 48.34
N VAL A 171 -2.06 -3.78 47.98
CA VAL A 171 -2.43 -4.05 46.58
C VAL A 171 -2.12 -2.84 45.68
N LEU A 172 -2.45 -1.61 46.17
CA LEU A 172 -2.12 -0.38 45.44
C LEU A 172 -0.62 -0.20 45.23
N ILE A 173 0.20 -0.45 46.27
CA ILE A 173 1.66 -0.39 46.18
C ILE A 173 2.16 -1.43 45.18
N CYS A 174 1.68 -2.67 45.20
CA CYS A 174 2.03 -3.69 44.24
C CYS A 174 1.65 -3.29 42.81
N CYS A 175 0.46 -2.72 42.61
CA CYS A 175 0.05 -2.19 41.29
C CYS A 175 0.96 -1.06 40.81
N LEU A 176 1.34 -0.12 41.68
CA LEU A 176 2.28 0.95 41.35
C LEU A 176 3.67 0.41 40.97
N CYS A 177 4.18 -0.60 41.71
CA CYS A 177 5.44 -1.26 41.43
C CYS A 177 5.38 -1.97 40.04
N VAL A 178 4.30 -2.70 39.77
CA VAL A 178 4.09 -3.35 38.47
C VAL A 178 4.03 -2.32 37.33
N ALA A 179 3.28 -1.23 37.53
CA ALA A 179 3.20 -0.14 36.58
C ALA A 179 4.58 0.50 36.31
N ALA A 180 5.35 0.77 37.35
CA ALA A 180 6.70 1.33 37.25
C ALA A 180 7.64 0.40 36.49
N VAL A 181 7.69 -0.89 36.82
CA VAL A 181 8.52 -1.90 36.14
C VAL A 181 8.14 -2.03 34.69
N THR A 182 6.84 -2.11 34.39
CA THR A 182 6.35 -2.25 33.03
C THR A 182 6.60 -0.99 32.20
N LEU A 183 6.38 0.22 32.73
CA LEU A 183 6.66 1.49 32.06
C LEU A 183 8.14 1.70 31.76
N VAL A 184 9.04 1.41 32.72
CA VAL A 184 10.49 1.51 32.51
C VAL A 184 10.96 0.48 31.47
N SER A 185 10.45 -0.74 31.56
CA SER A 185 10.81 -1.80 30.62
C SER A 185 10.22 -1.58 29.22
N SER A 186 9.08 -0.92 29.11
CA SER A 186 8.39 -0.65 27.86
C SER A 186 9.26 0.11 26.86
N ARG A 187 9.96 1.16 27.33
CA ARG A 187 10.89 1.94 26.48
C ARG A 187 12.01 1.07 25.92
N ARG A 188 12.56 0.15 26.74
CA ARG A 188 13.61 -0.77 26.32
C ARG A 188 13.11 -1.82 25.33
N ILE A 189 11.91 -2.34 25.55
CA ILE A 189 11.26 -3.27 24.61
C ILE A 189 11.00 -2.57 23.27
N TYR A 190 10.47 -1.33 23.31
CA TYR A 190 10.22 -0.55 22.10
C TYR A 190 11.49 -0.34 21.26
N THR A 191 12.58 0.16 21.87
CA THR A 191 13.85 0.36 21.13
C THR A 191 14.39 -0.93 20.55
N ARG A 192 14.35 -2.05 21.29
CA ARG A 192 14.76 -3.36 20.80
C ARG A 192 13.88 -3.89 19.67
N ASN A 193 12.57 -3.68 19.77
CA ASN A 193 11.64 -4.07 18.69
C ASN A 193 11.91 -3.27 17.41
N MET A 194 12.29 -1.98 17.50
CA MET A 194 12.72 -1.20 16.34
C MET A 194 14.00 -1.76 15.72
N GLU A 195 15.02 -2.08 16.53
CA GLU A 195 16.25 -2.73 16.04
C GLU A 195 15.98 -4.09 15.38
N ILE A 196 15.11 -4.91 15.98
CA ILE A 196 14.70 -6.21 15.41
C ILE A 196 14.00 -5.99 14.06
N ARG A 197 13.14 -4.97 13.94
CA ARG A 197 12.45 -4.63 12.69
C ARG A 197 13.45 -4.26 11.60
N ASP A 198 14.43 -3.41 11.91
CA ASP A 198 15.43 -2.97 10.93
C ASP A 198 16.26 -4.13 10.42
N VAL A 199 16.71 -5.02 11.32
CA VAL A 199 17.44 -6.25 10.93
C VAL A 199 16.55 -7.21 10.16
N THR A 200 15.25 -7.30 10.51
CA THR A 200 14.28 -8.14 9.78
C THR A 200 14.09 -7.63 8.34
N ASN A 201 13.97 -6.32 8.16
CA ASN A 201 13.84 -5.72 6.83
C ASN A 201 15.10 -5.94 5.99
N LEU A 202 16.28 -5.80 6.59
CA LEU A 202 17.56 -6.10 5.92
C LEU A 202 17.66 -7.57 5.50
N HIS A 203 17.25 -8.48 6.39
CA HIS A 203 17.20 -9.91 6.09
C HIS A 203 16.26 -10.23 4.93
N TYR A 204 15.03 -9.68 4.94
CA TYR A 204 14.09 -9.86 3.83
C TYR A 204 14.62 -9.31 2.51
N LYS A 205 15.28 -8.14 2.53
CA LYS A 205 15.91 -7.58 1.34
C LYS A 205 16.96 -8.55 0.77
N LYS A 206 17.85 -9.07 1.61
CA LYS A 206 18.87 -10.05 1.17
C LYS A 206 18.28 -11.35 0.61
N VAL A 207 17.19 -11.84 1.24
CA VAL A 207 16.49 -13.03 0.73
C VAL A 207 15.85 -12.73 -0.63
N TYR A 208 15.24 -11.56 -0.79
CA TYR A 208 14.67 -11.13 -2.05
C TYR A 208 15.73 -11.01 -3.15
N ASP A 209 16.84 -10.33 -2.87
CA ASP A 209 17.98 -10.20 -3.79
C ASP A 209 18.52 -11.58 -4.21
N CYS A 210 18.57 -12.54 -3.27
CA CYS A 210 18.98 -13.91 -3.54
C CYS A 210 18.03 -14.65 -4.50
N ILE A 211 16.73 -14.44 -4.37
CA ILE A 211 15.72 -15.06 -5.23
C ILE A 211 15.76 -14.43 -6.63
N GLU A 212 15.86 -13.11 -6.71
CA GLU A 212 15.90 -12.38 -7.98
C GLU A 212 17.16 -12.71 -8.79
N SER A 213 18.31 -12.85 -8.11
CA SER A 213 19.60 -13.18 -8.73
C SER A 213 19.87 -14.67 -8.90
N VAL A 214 18.87 -15.56 -8.77
CA VAL A 214 19.09 -17.02 -8.76
C VAL A 214 19.78 -17.54 -10.02
N ARG A 215 19.55 -16.92 -11.18
CA ARG A 215 20.19 -17.27 -12.46
C ARG A 215 21.70 -16.97 -12.40
N ASP A 216 22.07 -15.78 -11.93
CA ASP A 216 23.46 -15.35 -11.79
C ASP A 216 24.19 -16.18 -10.73
N VAL A 217 23.54 -16.41 -9.58
CA VAL A 217 24.05 -17.26 -8.50
C VAL A 217 24.40 -18.66 -8.99
N ARG A 218 23.55 -19.24 -9.84
CA ARG A 218 23.80 -20.54 -10.45
C ARG A 218 24.87 -20.45 -11.54
N GLY A 219 24.84 -19.42 -12.39
CA GLY A 219 25.81 -19.20 -13.45
C GLY A 219 27.24 -19.05 -12.93
N TYR A 220 27.40 -18.33 -11.81
CA TYR A 220 28.71 -18.13 -11.15
C TYR A 220 29.05 -19.18 -10.09
N ASN A 221 28.20 -20.18 -9.85
CA ASN A 221 28.36 -21.20 -8.79
C ASN A 221 28.58 -20.58 -7.39
N SER A 222 27.97 -19.46 -7.09
CA SER A 222 28.18 -18.64 -5.88
C SER A 222 27.19 -18.93 -4.73
N GLY A 223 26.48 -20.06 -4.77
CA GLY A 223 25.45 -20.42 -3.80
C GLY A 223 25.93 -20.45 -2.34
N SER A 224 27.16 -20.93 -2.11
CA SER A 224 27.77 -21.00 -0.76
C SER A 224 28.08 -19.61 -0.18
N TRP A 225 28.44 -18.64 -1.01
CA TRP A 225 28.71 -17.25 -0.59
C TRP A 225 27.42 -16.55 -0.14
N ILE A 226 26.36 -16.66 -0.93
CA ILE A 226 25.05 -16.06 -0.60
C ILE A 226 24.44 -16.71 0.64
N SER A 227 24.46 -18.06 0.74
CA SER A 227 23.89 -18.76 1.89
C SER A 227 24.57 -18.37 3.19
N LYS A 228 25.90 -18.22 3.22
CA LYS A 228 26.64 -17.73 4.40
C LYS A 228 26.16 -16.32 4.81
N GLY A 229 25.94 -15.40 3.85
CA GLY A 229 25.44 -14.06 4.11
C GLY A 229 24.03 -14.07 4.73
N VAL A 230 23.12 -14.84 4.16
CA VAL A 230 21.72 -14.96 4.66
C VAL A 230 21.70 -15.63 6.05
N ILE A 231 22.47 -16.70 6.27
CA ILE A 231 22.53 -17.42 7.55
C ILE A 231 23.12 -16.52 8.65
N SER A 232 24.14 -15.73 8.36
CA SER A 232 24.74 -14.83 9.35
C SER A 232 23.77 -13.76 9.82
N GLU A 233 22.99 -13.18 8.89
CA GLU A 233 21.92 -12.19 9.23
C GLU A 233 20.79 -12.83 10.04
N LEU A 234 20.38 -14.05 9.69
CA LEU A 234 19.38 -14.80 10.45
C LEU A 234 19.87 -15.08 11.88
N GLY A 235 21.16 -15.41 12.05
CA GLY A 235 21.80 -15.60 13.36
C GLY A 235 21.75 -14.32 14.21
N ASN A 236 22.07 -13.17 13.61
CA ASN A 236 21.97 -11.86 14.25
C ASN A 236 20.53 -11.53 14.67
N LEU A 237 19.57 -11.73 13.75
CA LEU A 237 18.14 -11.53 14.02
C LEU A 237 17.67 -12.41 15.19
N ASN A 238 17.99 -13.69 15.19
CA ASN A 238 17.59 -14.62 16.24
C ASN A 238 18.20 -14.26 17.60
N SER A 239 19.46 -13.84 17.63
CA SER A 239 20.13 -13.41 18.88
C SER A 239 19.43 -12.19 19.50
N LYS A 240 19.03 -11.22 18.68
CA LYS A 240 18.27 -10.04 19.14
C LYS A 240 16.86 -10.41 19.62
N LYS A 241 16.16 -11.29 18.92
CA LYS A 241 14.85 -11.81 19.35
C LYS A 241 14.94 -12.53 20.70
N LEU A 242 15.93 -13.42 20.89
CA LEU A 242 16.13 -14.13 22.15
C LEU A 242 16.41 -13.17 23.32
N ARG A 243 17.22 -12.12 23.12
CA ARG A 243 17.47 -11.10 24.16
C ARG A 243 16.21 -10.35 24.52
N ASN A 244 15.31 -10.08 23.56
CA ASN A 244 14.04 -9.41 23.82
C ASN A 244 13.07 -10.32 24.59
N LEU A 245 12.94 -11.59 24.19
CA LEU A 245 12.15 -12.60 24.92
C LEU A 245 12.62 -12.76 26.36
N GLY A 246 13.94 -12.76 26.60
CA GLY A 246 14.50 -12.80 27.95
C GLY A 246 14.10 -11.58 28.81
N LEU A 247 13.94 -10.40 28.19
CA LEU A 247 13.46 -9.22 28.92
C LEU A 247 11.96 -9.34 29.25
N GLU A 248 11.15 -9.76 28.30
CA GLU A 248 9.71 -9.98 28.49
C GLU A 248 9.45 -11.01 29.61
N GLN A 249 10.21 -12.10 29.62
CA GLN A 249 10.11 -13.12 30.68
C GLN A 249 10.47 -12.58 32.07
N ARG A 250 11.48 -11.69 32.17
CA ARG A 250 11.82 -11.04 33.44
C ARG A 250 10.67 -10.17 33.95
N ILE A 251 10.03 -9.42 33.07
CA ILE A 251 8.87 -8.59 33.44
C ILE A 251 7.75 -9.47 33.99
N LEU A 252 7.45 -10.57 33.33
CA LEU A 252 6.42 -11.51 33.78
C LEU A 252 6.76 -12.08 35.18
N ASN A 253 8.01 -12.40 35.43
CA ASN A 253 8.45 -12.86 36.75
C ASN A 253 8.27 -11.79 37.84
N TYR A 254 8.56 -10.50 37.54
CA TYR A 254 8.29 -9.41 38.48
C TYR A 254 6.78 -9.24 38.77
N VAL A 255 5.94 -9.35 37.73
CA VAL A 255 4.47 -9.31 37.89
C VAL A 255 4.01 -10.43 38.83
N ASN A 256 4.47 -11.66 38.60
CA ASN A 256 4.12 -12.81 39.45
C ASN A 256 4.65 -12.64 40.89
N PHE A 257 5.84 -12.07 41.07
CA PHE A 257 6.38 -11.77 42.38
C PHE A 257 5.50 -10.78 43.19
N PHE A 258 5.12 -9.63 42.59
CA PHE A 258 4.25 -8.66 43.25
C PHE A 258 2.85 -9.23 43.51
N GLN A 259 2.34 -10.09 42.64
CA GLN A 259 1.11 -10.82 42.89
C GLN A 259 1.21 -11.74 44.11
N ALA A 260 2.30 -12.48 44.25
CA ALA A 260 2.54 -13.33 45.40
C ALA A 260 2.68 -12.52 46.69
N VAL A 261 3.36 -11.36 46.65
CA VAL A 261 3.47 -10.44 47.82
C VAL A 261 2.10 -9.94 48.27
N ALA A 262 1.26 -9.48 47.32
CA ALA A 262 -0.08 -8.99 47.66
C ALA A 262 -0.97 -10.06 48.31
N ILE A 263 -0.86 -11.30 47.82
CA ILE A 263 -1.61 -12.44 48.36
C ILE A 263 -1.04 -12.86 49.73
N GLY A 264 0.31 -12.93 49.86
CA GLY A 264 0.97 -13.24 51.13
C GLY A 264 0.59 -12.25 52.25
N THR A 265 0.50 -10.94 51.90
CA THR A 265 0.05 -9.92 52.85
C THR A 265 -1.40 -10.15 53.30
N TYR A 266 -2.29 -10.57 52.39
CA TYR A 266 -3.66 -10.92 52.74
C TYR A 266 -3.71 -12.04 53.77
N PHE A 267 -2.88 -13.09 53.61
CA PHE A 267 -2.81 -14.18 54.61
C PHE A 267 -2.28 -13.72 55.97
N ILE A 268 -1.22 -12.90 55.98
CA ILE A 268 -0.64 -12.38 57.25
C ILE A 268 -1.67 -11.51 58.01
N LEU A 269 -2.36 -10.61 57.28
CA LEU A 269 -3.40 -9.77 57.87
C LEU A 269 -4.62 -10.56 58.36
N GLY A 270 -4.93 -11.67 57.67
CA GLY A 270 -6.00 -12.57 58.06
C GLY A 270 -5.72 -13.29 59.36
N ILE A 271 -4.47 -13.77 59.55
CA ILE A 271 -4.07 -14.43 60.80
C ILE A 271 -4.11 -13.46 62.00
N ASN A 272 -3.71 -12.19 61.79
CA ASN A 272 -3.66 -11.19 62.84
C ASN A 272 -5.03 -10.61 63.22
N ASN A 273 -6.03 -10.68 62.35
CA ASN A 273 -7.39 -10.19 62.57
C ASN A 273 -8.39 -11.36 62.69
N ALA A 274 -8.17 -12.25 63.64
CA ALA A 274 -8.98 -13.44 63.89
C ALA A 274 -10.44 -13.17 64.29
N ASP A 275 -10.86 -11.90 64.43
CA ASP A 275 -12.23 -11.48 64.80
C ASP A 275 -13.18 -11.53 63.58
N GLY A 276 -13.27 -12.65 62.99
CA GLY A 276 -14.50 -13.30 62.56
C GLY A 276 -15.00 -13.06 61.13
N ASN A 277 -14.96 -11.88 60.47
CA ASN A 277 -15.66 -11.66 59.20
C ASN A 277 -14.78 -11.41 57.96
N PHE A 278 -13.52 -11.11 58.14
CA PHE A 278 -12.59 -10.82 57.02
C PHE A 278 -11.95 -12.10 56.47
N PHE A 279 -11.83 -13.15 57.27
CA PHE A 279 -11.04 -14.34 56.96
C PHE A 279 -11.90 -15.61 56.86
N SER A 280 -12.69 -15.77 55.79
CA SER A 280 -13.28 -17.06 55.42
C SER A 280 -12.45 -17.70 54.30
N VAL A 281 -12.53 -19.04 54.17
CA VAL A 281 -11.87 -19.76 53.05
C VAL A 281 -12.37 -19.24 51.71
N GLY A 282 -13.66 -18.92 51.60
CA GLY A 282 -14.23 -18.33 50.39
C GLY A 282 -13.67 -16.95 50.10
N ASN A 283 -13.45 -16.10 51.14
CA ASN A 283 -12.83 -14.78 50.97
C ASN A 283 -11.39 -14.88 50.41
N ILE A 284 -10.61 -15.83 50.90
CA ILE A 284 -9.23 -16.07 50.41
C ILE A 284 -9.24 -16.32 48.89
N VAL A 285 -10.10 -17.22 48.45
CA VAL A 285 -10.19 -17.57 47.00
C VAL A 285 -10.67 -16.39 46.17
N ALA A 286 -11.67 -15.64 46.66
CA ALA A 286 -12.20 -14.49 45.92
C ALA A 286 -11.17 -13.35 45.79
N TYR A 287 -10.49 -12.98 46.90
CA TYR A 287 -9.48 -11.91 46.85
C TYR A 287 -8.25 -12.31 46.10
N TYR A 288 -7.84 -13.61 46.12
CA TYR A 288 -6.81 -14.13 45.24
C TYR A 288 -7.17 -13.86 43.78
N ALA A 289 -8.39 -14.19 43.35
CA ALA A 289 -8.86 -13.97 42.01
C ALA A 289 -8.90 -12.48 41.64
N TYR A 290 -9.41 -11.60 42.53
CA TYR A 290 -9.46 -10.17 42.26
C TYR A 290 -8.08 -9.53 42.13
N VAL A 291 -7.14 -9.86 43.01
CA VAL A 291 -5.74 -9.38 42.93
C VAL A 291 -5.10 -9.86 41.65
N SER A 292 -5.26 -11.14 41.30
CA SER A 292 -4.74 -11.72 40.07
C SER A 292 -5.30 -11.03 38.82
N MET A 293 -6.61 -10.79 38.78
CA MET A 293 -7.26 -10.09 37.67
C MET A 293 -6.73 -8.66 37.53
N ALA A 294 -6.65 -7.88 38.61
CA ALA A 294 -6.22 -6.49 38.59
C ALA A 294 -4.75 -6.35 38.12
N ILE A 295 -3.82 -7.12 38.71
CA ILE A 295 -2.39 -7.05 38.42
C ILE A 295 -2.13 -7.53 36.96
N THR A 296 -2.79 -8.61 36.54
CA THR A 296 -2.66 -9.12 35.16
C THR A 296 -3.23 -8.14 34.14
N ALA A 297 -4.37 -7.51 34.40
CA ALA A 297 -4.96 -6.50 33.54
C ALA A 297 -4.03 -5.29 33.37
N LEU A 298 -3.43 -4.80 34.47
CA LEU A 298 -2.48 -3.69 34.42
C LEU A 298 -1.23 -4.01 33.60
N SER A 299 -0.66 -5.19 33.77
CA SER A 299 0.49 -5.66 33.00
C SER A 299 0.17 -5.76 31.49
N LYS A 300 -0.99 -6.33 31.14
CA LYS A 300 -1.44 -6.45 29.76
C LYS A 300 -1.74 -5.09 29.14
N LEU A 301 -2.32 -4.15 29.88
CA LEU A 301 -2.59 -2.80 29.40
C LEU A 301 -1.29 -2.08 29.00
N THR A 302 -0.24 -2.23 29.78
CA THR A 302 1.06 -1.64 29.48
C THR A 302 1.65 -2.22 28.18
N ASN A 303 1.61 -3.55 28.01
CA ASN A 303 2.06 -4.21 26.79
C ASN A 303 1.25 -3.78 25.56
N LEU A 304 -0.05 -3.60 25.73
CA LEU A 304 -0.93 -3.11 24.67
C LEU A 304 -0.53 -1.69 24.22
N LEU A 305 -0.23 -0.78 25.15
CA LEU A 305 0.23 0.58 24.85
C LEU A 305 1.57 0.60 24.11
N ILE A 306 2.47 -0.34 24.44
CA ILE A 306 3.76 -0.48 23.73
C ILE A 306 3.56 -0.92 22.29
N ASN A 307 2.74 -1.94 22.06
CA ASN A 307 2.45 -2.45 20.72
C ASN A 307 1.70 -1.41 19.89
N GLN A 308 0.87 -0.59 20.51
CA GLN A 308 0.13 0.48 19.84
C GLN A 308 1.04 1.52 19.19
N ASN A 309 2.14 1.89 19.82
CA ASN A 309 3.09 2.84 19.24
C ASN A 309 3.66 2.34 17.90
N LYS A 310 3.86 1.02 17.74
CA LYS A 310 4.26 0.41 16.47
C LYS A 310 3.16 0.54 15.43
N ASN A 311 1.93 0.17 15.78
CA ASN A 311 0.78 0.23 14.88
C ASN A 311 0.48 1.66 14.43
N LEU A 312 0.66 2.66 15.31
CA LEU A 312 0.51 4.07 14.97
C LEU A 312 1.54 4.52 13.93
N THR A 313 2.82 4.17 14.12
CA THR A 313 3.88 4.52 13.16
C THR A 313 3.60 3.92 11.76
N ASP A 314 3.08 2.70 11.70
CA ASP A 314 2.71 2.09 10.41
C ASP A 314 1.41 2.70 9.84
N ALA A 315 0.45 3.10 10.68
CA ALA A 315 -0.78 3.78 10.27
C ALA A 315 -0.55 5.25 9.83
N GLU A 316 0.56 5.88 10.20
CA GLU A 316 0.96 7.20 9.69
C GLU A 316 1.17 7.19 8.18
N LYS A 317 1.65 6.09 7.61
CA LYS A 317 1.95 6.01 6.17
C LYS A 317 0.71 6.11 5.28
N PRO A 318 -0.39 5.35 5.47
CA PRO A 318 -1.62 5.57 4.73
C PRO A 318 -2.25 6.94 5.04
N TYR A 319 -2.12 7.47 6.26
CA TYR A 319 -2.56 8.81 6.61
C TYR A 319 -1.83 9.88 5.78
N THR A 320 -0.51 9.87 5.77
CA THR A 320 0.29 10.81 4.97
C THR A 320 0.03 10.66 3.48
N PHE A 321 -0.11 9.42 3.00
CA PHE A 321 -0.46 9.14 1.62
C PHE A 321 -1.79 9.79 1.20
N MET A 322 -2.82 9.70 2.05
CA MET A 322 -4.13 10.31 1.78
C MET A 322 -4.10 11.85 1.69
N HIS A 323 -3.06 12.49 2.28
CA HIS A 323 -2.88 13.94 2.28
C HIS A 323 -1.89 14.44 1.22
N ILE A 324 -1.33 13.56 0.38
CA ILE A 324 -0.49 13.97 -0.76
C ILE A 324 -1.40 14.66 -1.78
N GLU A 325 -1.05 15.86 -2.17
CA GLU A 325 -1.74 16.54 -3.27
C GLU A 325 -1.15 16.10 -4.62
N PRO A 326 -1.98 15.86 -5.64
CA PRO A 326 -1.51 15.60 -6.98
C PRO A 326 -0.78 16.83 -7.53
N THR A 327 0.35 16.62 -8.20
CA THR A 327 1.15 17.69 -8.83
C THR A 327 0.45 18.28 -10.04
N VAL A 328 -0.30 17.45 -10.78
CA VAL A 328 -1.10 17.86 -11.93
C VAL A 328 -2.57 17.79 -11.54
N LYS A 329 -3.26 18.93 -11.57
CA LYS A 329 -4.68 19.05 -11.19
C LYS A 329 -5.54 19.31 -12.42
N GLU A 330 -6.72 18.74 -12.47
CA GLU A 330 -7.71 19.05 -13.51
C GLU A 330 -8.19 20.49 -13.37
N SER A 331 -8.53 21.13 -14.51
CA SER A 331 -9.08 22.48 -14.50
C SER A 331 -10.44 22.51 -13.79
N GLU A 332 -10.67 23.55 -12.98
CA GLU A 332 -11.98 23.76 -12.36
C GLU A 332 -13.06 24.15 -13.40
N ASN A 333 -12.63 24.78 -14.51
CA ASN A 333 -13.51 25.20 -15.61
C ASN A 333 -12.98 24.63 -16.94
N PRO A 334 -13.09 23.30 -17.18
CA PRO A 334 -12.53 22.69 -18.37
C PRO A 334 -13.29 23.10 -19.64
N THR A 335 -12.55 23.24 -20.74
CA THR A 335 -13.14 23.46 -22.07
C THR A 335 -13.90 22.22 -22.55
N ASN A 336 -14.94 22.46 -23.34
CA ASN A 336 -15.70 21.40 -24.04
C ASN A 336 -15.32 21.33 -25.53
N ASN A 337 -14.24 21.98 -25.96
CA ASN A 337 -13.82 21.96 -27.36
C ASN A 337 -13.40 20.55 -27.76
N LYS A 338 -13.90 20.11 -28.91
CA LYS A 338 -13.50 18.81 -29.49
C LYS A 338 -12.10 18.94 -30.08
N ILE A 339 -11.22 18.02 -29.70
CA ILE A 339 -9.82 18.02 -30.15
C ILE A 339 -9.76 17.54 -31.60
N LYS A 340 -9.13 18.37 -32.47
CA LYS A 340 -8.88 18.10 -33.88
C LYS A 340 -7.45 17.62 -34.11
N GLY A 341 -6.47 18.19 -33.39
CA GLY A 341 -5.13 17.63 -33.34
C GLY A 341 -3.99 18.56 -33.68
N SER A 342 -4.16 19.88 -33.78
CA SER A 342 -3.00 20.77 -33.87
C SER A 342 -2.31 20.90 -32.51
N ILE A 343 -0.97 20.92 -32.50
CA ILE A 343 -0.16 20.97 -31.28
C ILE A 343 0.85 22.11 -31.39
N THR A 344 0.85 23.02 -30.39
CA THR A 344 1.79 24.12 -30.34
C THR A 344 2.56 24.11 -29.03
N PHE A 345 3.87 24.14 -29.10
CA PHE A 345 4.76 24.35 -27.97
C PHE A 345 5.26 25.80 -28.00
N ASN A 346 4.98 26.58 -26.96
CA ASN A 346 5.39 27.97 -26.82
C ASN A 346 6.42 28.09 -25.69
N ASN A 347 7.71 28.17 -26.03
CA ASN A 347 8.83 28.34 -25.09
C ASN A 347 8.77 27.35 -23.90
N VAL A 348 8.47 26.10 -24.17
CA VAL A 348 8.29 25.08 -23.15
C VAL A 348 9.63 24.69 -22.53
N SER A 349 9.74 24.85 -21.20
CA SER A 349 10.85 24.33 -20.41
C SER A 349 10.35 23.34 -19.37
N PHE A 350 11.11 22.27 -19.17
CA PHE A 350 10.76 21.24 -18.20
C PHE A 350 11.99 20.59 -17.56
N ASN A 351 11.88 20.35 -16.26
CA ASN A 351 12.88 19.68 -15.43
C ASN A 351 12.23 18.60 -14.57
N TYR A 352 12.87 17.46 -14.43
CA TYR A 352 12.56 16.54 -13.34
C TYR A 352 13.24 17.07 -12.05
N GLU A 353 12.69 16.73 -10.87
CA GLU A 353 13.23 17.21 -9.58
C GLU A 353 14.75 17.00 -9.42
N ASN A 354 15.29 15.90 -9.98
CA ASN A 354 16.69 15.52 -9.84
C ASN A 354 17.53 15.77 -11.11
N GLN A 355 16.94 16.32 -12.18
CA GLN A 355 17.61 16.54 -13.46
C GLN A 355 17.17 17.88 -14.05
N ALA A 356 18.08 18.83 -14.10
CA ALA A 356 17.84 20.13 -14.71
C ALA A 356 18.05 20.08 -16.24
N GLY A 357 17.32 20.92 -16.98
CA GLY A 357 17.60 21.19 -18.39
C GLY A 357 17.16 20.09 -19.35
N ILE A 358 16.12 19.33 -19.04
CA ILE A 358 15.60 18.28 -19.93
C ILE A 358 14.96 18.85 -21.20
N LEU A 359 14.13 19.90 -21.04
CA LEU A 359 13.64 20.71 -22.17
C LEU A 359 13.89 22.19 -21.87
N ASN A 360 14.40 22.93 -22.86
CA ASN A 360 14.84 24.30 -22.72
C ASN A 360 14.26 25.16 -23.84
N ASN A 361 13.24 25.97 -23.55
CA ASN A 361 12.60 26.90 -24.51
C ASN A 361 12.18 26.21 -25.82
N LEU A 362 11.61 25.01 -25.72
CA LEU A 362 11.13 24.26 -26.88
C LEU A 362 9.97 25.00 -27.52
N THR A 363 10.10 25.36 -28.79
CA THR A 363 9.08 26.06 -29.57
C THR A 363 8.91 25.35 -30.92
N THR A 364 7.70 24.88 -31.20
CA THR A 364 7.32 24.30 -32.49
C THR A 364 5.82 24.28 -32.62
N ASN A 365 5.36 24.23 -33.88
CA ASN A 365 3.94 24.08 -34.20
C ASN A 365 3.78 22.87 -35.15
N ILE A 366 2.88 21.96 -34.78
CA ILE A 366 2.50 20.78 -35.56
C ILE A 366 1.05 21.00 -35.99
N ALA A 367 0.82 21.01 -37.30
CA ALA A 367 -0.52 21.23 -37.83
C ALA A 367 -1.44 20.03 -37.64
N GLU A 368 -2.75 20.24 -37.68
CA GLU A 368 -3.75 19.16 -37.74
C GLU A 368 -3.46 18.22 -38.92
N GLY A 369 -3.43 16.91 -38.68
CA GLY A 369 -3.15 15.90 -39.70
C GLY A 369 -1.67 15.75 -40.09
N GLU A 370 -0.77 16.54 -39.51
CA GLU A 370 0.66 16.46 -39.82
C GLU A 370 1.32 15.23 -39.15
N LYS A 371 2.22 14.59 -39.90
CA LYS A 371 3.00 13.44 -39.43
C LYS A 371 4.44 13.86 -39.21
N VAL A 372 4.90 13.87 -37.96
CA VAL A 372 6.20 14.40 -37.55
C VAL A 372 6.98 13.33 -36.81
N VAL A 373 8.27 13.19 -37.10
CA VAL A 373 9.19 12.34 -36.35
C VAL A 373 10.18 13.17 -35.56
N ILE A 374 10.37 12.84 -34.27
CA ILE A 374 11.38 13.42 -33.39
C ILE A 374 12.59 12.50 -33.33
N VAL A 375 13.75 13.05 -33.62
CA VAL A 375 15.04 12.34 -33.58
C VAL A 375 16.00 13.06 -32.63
N GLY A 376 16.98 12.35 -32.09
CA GLY A 376 17.99 12.94 -31.21
C GLY A 376 18.67 11.89 -30.33
N GLY A 377 19.75 12.26 -29.68
CA GLY A 377 20.48 11.37 -28.77
C GLY A 377 19.63 10.87 -27.60
N SER A 378 20.09 9.79 -26.95
CA SER A 378 19.47 9.31 -25.71
C SER A 378 19.54 10.39 -24.62
N GLY A 379 18.49 10.55 -23.83
CA GLY A 379 18.42 11.54 -22.76
C GLY A 379 18.07 12.97 -23.20
N ASN A 380 17.91 13.27 -24.48
CA ASN A 380 17.59 14.61 -24.98
C ASN A 380 16.14 15.07 -24.76
N GLY A 381 15.29 14.28 -24.06
CA GLY A 381 13.93 14.71 -23.70
C GLY A 381 12.83 14.28 -24.68
N LYS A 382 13.09 13.39 -25.66
CA LYS A 382 12.10 12.92 -26.63
C LYS A 382 10.84 12.31 -25.99
N THR A 383 11.01 11.32 -25.13
CA THR A 383 9.90 10.70 -24.35
C THR A 383 9.22 11.71 -23.41
N THR A 384 9.97 12.70 -22.90
CA THR A 384 9.43 13.77 -22.05
C THR A 384 8.40 14.63 -22.79
N ILE A 385 8.62 14.92 -24.07
CA ILE A 385 7.64 15.63 -24.93
C ILE A 385 6.31 14.85 -24.94
N LEU A 386 6.35 13.54 -25.13
CA LEU A 386 5.15 12.69 -25.13
C LEU A 386 4.46 12.66 -23.77
N LYS A 387 5.23 12.60 -22.67
CA LYS A 387 4.70 12.63 -21.30
C LYS A 387 4.02 13.97 -20.99
N LEU A 388 4.53 15.09 -21.49
CA LEU A 388 3.92 16.41 -21.31
C LEU A 388 2.61 16.53 -22.11
N LEU A 389 2.55 16.01 -23.33
CA LEU A 389 1.32 15.96 -24.12
C LEU A 389 0.21 15.14 -23.44
N LEU A 390 0.56 14.03 -22.79
CA LEU A 390 -0.39 13.24 -21.98
C LEU A 390 -0.76 13.87 -20.66
N ARG A 391 -0.16 15.02 -20.37
CA ARG A 391 -0.30 15.69 -19.09
C ARG A 391 -0.01 14.77 -17.90
N CYS A 392 1.07 13.97 -18.04
CA CYS A 392 1.69 13.25 -16.93
C CYS A 392 2.43 14.22 -16.00
N TYR A 393 2.89 15.33 -16.56
CA TYR A 393 3.54 16.47 -15.91
C TYR A 393 3.03 17.77 -16.54
N ASP A 394 3.06 18.87 -15.79
CA ASP A 394 2.91 20.21 -16.34
C ASP A 394 4.31 20.82 -16.62
N CYS A 395 4.43 21.67 -17.63
CA CYS A 395 5.69 22.35 -17.93
C CYS A 395 6.05 23.34 -16.81
N CYS A 396 7.37 23.58 -16.60
CA CYS A 396 7.86 24.53 -15.61
C CYS A 396 7.69 25.96 -16.11
N GLU A 397 7.94 26.20 -17.42
CA GLU A 397 7.81 27.48 -18.10
C GLU A 397 7.20 27.28 -19.48
N GLY A 398 6.58 28.32 -20.01
CA GLY A 398 5.89 28.26 -21.30
C GLY A 398 4.54 27.54 -21.22
N GLU A 399 3.99 27.19 -22.36
CA GLU A 399 2.70 26.52 -22.47
C GLU A 399 2.62 25.57 -23.66
N ILE A 400 1.79 24.55 -23.52
CA ILE A 400 1.44 23.64 -24.61
C ILE A 400 -0.03 23.88 -24.95
N LEU A 401 -0.30 24.13 -26.23
CA LEU A 401 -1.65 24.33 -26.74
C LEU A 401 -2.04 23.16 -27.63
N ILE A 402 -3.31 22.76 -27.53
CA ILE A 402 -3.95 21.85 -28.48
C ILE A 402 -5.12 22.60 -29.09
N ASP A 403 -5.13 22.72 -30.41
CA ASP A 403 -6.12 23.51 -31.16
C ASP A 403 -6.26 24.95 -30.66
N GLY A 404 -5.12 25.57 -30.25
CA GLY A 404 -5.06 26.92 -29.72
C GLY A 404 -5.52 27.07 -28.27
N VAL A 405 -5.90 25.98 -27.58
CA VAL A 405 -6.34 25.99 -26.17
C VAL A 405 -5.24 25.38 -25.30
N PRO A 406 -4.90 26.00 -24.16
CA PRO A 406 -3.91 25.43 -23.23
C PRO A 406 -4.30 24.01 -22.80
N ILE A 407 -3.33 23.09 -22.85
CA ILE A 407 -3.56 21.68 -22.52
C ILE A 407 -4.10 21.48 -21.10
N LYS A 408 -3.80 22.40 -20.18
CA LYS A 408 -4.28 22.41 -18.79
C LYS A 408 -5.77 22.69 -18.65
N ASP A 409 -6.39 23.28 -19.68
CA ASP A 409 -7.81 23.65 -19.66
C ASP A 409 -8.72 22.55 -20.20
N TYR A 410 -8.17 21.43 -20.68
CA TYR A 410 -8.93 20.25 -21.05
C TYR A 410 -9.19 19.33 -19.83
N ARG A 411 -10.34 18.62 -19.85
CA ARG A 411 -10.55 17.47 -18.95
C ARG A 411 -9.57 16.36 -19.27
N PHE A 412 -9.06 15.68 -18.24
CA PHE A 412 -8.15 14.55 -18.45
C PHE A 412 -8.73 13.46 -19.36
N ASN A 413 -10.03 13.17 -19.18
CA ASN A 413 -10.70 12.16 -20.00
C ASN A 413 -10.75 12.57 -21.47
N ASP A 414 -11.14 13.81 -21.79
CA ASP A 414 -11.25 14.28 -23.16
C ASP A 414 -9.89 14.33 -23.83
N LEU A 415 -8.90 14.87 -23.11
CA LEU A 415 -7.51 14.92 -23.55
C LEU A 415 -6.95 13.53 -23.86
N ARG A 416 -6.99 12.63 -22.87
CA ARG A 416 -6.40 11.28 -23.00
C ARG A 416 -7.16 10.38 -23.96
N ASN A 417 -8.45 10.60 -24.16
CA ASN A 417 -9.22 9.88 -25.17
C ASN A 417 -8.84 10.30 -26.59
N SER A 418 -8.41 11.54 -26.81
CA SER A 418 -7.95 12.00 -28.11
C SER A 418 -6.57 11.47 -28.51
N PHE A 419 -5.76 11.00 -27.55
CA PHE A 419 -4.45 10.43 -27.79
C PHE A 419 -4.49 8.91 -27.87
N GLY A 420 -3.75 8.33 -28.83
CA GLY A 420 -3.32 6.93 -28.82
C GLY A 420 -1.82 6.87 -28.56
N ILE A 421 -1.41 6.18 -27.52
CA ILE A 421 -0.01 6.11 -27.16
C ILE A 421 0.53 4.69 -27.15
N VAL A 422 1.75 4.53 -27.66
CA VAL A 422 2.62 3.38 -27.39
C VAL A 422 3.92 3.91 -26.81
N PHE A 423 4.22 3.50 -25.59
CA PHE A 423 5.50 3.78 -24.92
C PHE A 423 6.56 2.76 -25.33
N GLN A 424 7.82 3.12 -25.19
CA GLN A 424 8.96 2.24 -25.41
C GLN A 424 8.89 0.98 -24.50
N GLU A 425 8.58 1.14 -23.21
CA GLU A 425 8.27 0.04 -22.31
C GLU A 425 6.77 -0.30 -22.37
N MET A 426 6.43 -1.38 -23.05
CA MET A 426 5.06 -1.83 -23.21
C MET A 426 4.59 -2.66 -22.03
N PHE A 427 3.41 -2.36 -21.52
CA PHE A 427 2.79 -3.11 -20.43
C PHE A 427 1.60 -3.94 -20.94
N LEU A 428 1.68 -5.24 -20.72
CA LEU A 428 0.58 -6.18 -20.94
C LEU A 428 0.13 -6.74 -19.58
N PHE A 429 -1.18 -6.79 -19.38
CA PHE A 429 -1.78 -7.36 -18.17
C PHE A 429 -1.69 -8.89 -18.21
N SER A 430 -1.59 -9.51 -17.03
CA SER A 430 -1.67 -10.96 -16.87
C SER A 430 -3.12 -11.45 -17.04
N GLU A 431 -3.66 -11.21 -18.22
CA GLU A 431 -5.02 -11.49 -18.68
C GLU A 431 -4.96 -12.07 -20.09
N THR A 432 -6.09 -12.44 -20.67
CA THR A 432 -6.14 -12.94 -22.05
C THR A 432 -5.72 -11.86 -23.05
N ILE A 433 -5.31 -12.26 -24.24
CA ILE A 433 -5.04 -11.33 -25.34
C ILE A 433 -6.28 -10.47 -25.63
N LYS A 434 -7.47 -11.07 -25.61
CA LYS A 434 -8.76 -10.38 -25.81
C LYS A 434 -8.97 -9.28 -24.76
N GLU A 435 -8.77 -9.58 -23.49
CA GLU A 435 -8.93 -8.58 -22.41
C GLU A 435 -7.86 -7.48 -22.49
N ASN A 436 -6.65 -7.83 -22.90
CA ASN A 436 -5.60 -6.87 -23.18
C ASN A 436 -5.94 -5.89 -24.31
N LEU A 437 -6.66 -6.33 -25.34
CA LEU A 437 -7.15 -5.46 -26.41
C LEU A 437 -8.33 -4.60 -25.97
N LYS A 438 -9.30 -5.17 -25.22
CA LYS A 438 -10.43 -4.45 -24.64
C LYS A 438 -10.02 -3.30 -23.73
N PHE A 439 -8.83 -3.37 -23.13
CA PHE A 439 -8.28 -2.27 -22.33
C PHE A 439 -8.27 -0.93 -23.08
N ALA A 440 -8.01 -0.95 -24.40
CA ALA A 440 -7.98 0.27 -25.22
C ALA A 440 -9.39 0.77 -25.60
N LYS A 441 -10.35 -0.13 -25.78
CA LYS A 441 -11.74 0.17 -26.16
C LYS A 441 -12.67 -0.94 -25.64
N PRO A 442 -13.23 -0.81 -24.42
CA PRO A 442 -14.02 -1.87 -23.79
C PRO A 442 -15.25 -2.32 -24.59
N ASP A 443 -15.87 -1.39 -25.32
CA ASP A 443 -17.10 -1.61 -26.10
C ASP A 443 -16.84 -1.95 -27.57
N ALA A 444 -15.62 -2.32 -27.96
CA ALA A 444 -15.28 -2.67 -29.33
C ALA A 444 -15.97 -3.97 -29.78
N ALA A 445 -16.47 -4.00 -31.02
CA ALA A 445 -17.01 -5.21 -31.64
C ALA A 445 -15.89 -6.21 -31.98
N GLU A 446 -16.23 -7.50 -32.13
CA GLU A 446 -15.24 -8.53 -32.46
C GLU A 446 -14.55 -8.28 -33.80
N ASP A 447 -15.28 -7.75 -34.78
CA ASP A 447 -14.71 -7.37 -36.08
C ASP A 447 -13.68 -6.25 -35.94
N ASP A 448 -13.89 -5.28 -35.04
CA ASP A 448 -12.92 -4.21 -34.78
C ASP A 448 -11.61 -4.77 -34.20
N PHE A 449 -11.69 -5.76 -33.32
CA PHE A 449 -10.50 -6.45 -32.79
C PHE A 449 -9.72 -7.14 -33.88
N THR A 450 -10.40 -7.95 -34.70
CA THR A 450 -9.78 -8.70 -35.78
C THR A 450 -9.12 -7.75 -36.79
N LYS A 451 -9.78 -6.67 -37.15
CA LYS A 451 -9.23 -5.64 -38.05
C LYS A 451 -7.99 -4.97 -37.45
N ALA A 452 -8.05 -4.55 -36.20
CA ALA A 452 -6.92 -3.87 -35.52
C ALA A 452 -5.72 -4.81 -35.40
N VAL A 453 -5.94 -6.07 -35.09
CA VAL A 453 -4.90 -7.09 -34.95
C VAL A 453 -4.26 -7.44 -36.28
N ARG A 454 -5.03 -7.50 -37.36
CA ARG A 454 -4.51 -7.69 -38.74
C ARG A 454 -3.65 -6.52 -39.17
N LEU A 455 -4.11 -5.29 -38.97
CA LEU A 455 -3.36 -4.07 -39.29
C LEU A 455 -2.06 -3.95 -38.50
N ALA A 456 -2.01 -4.49 -37.28
CA ALA A 456 -0.81 -4.55 -36.47
C ALA A 456 0.09 -5.77 -36.79
N GLU A 457 -0.22 -6.55 -37.82
CA GLU A 457 0.51 -7.80 -38.20
C GLU A 457 0.58 -8.82 -37.05
N ALA A 458 -0.44 -8.81 -36.17
CA ALA A 458 -0.48 -9.67 -34.98
C ALA A 458 -1.38 -10.90 -35.14
N HIS A 459 -2.22 -10.95 -36.17
CA HIS A 459 -3.25 -11.97 -36.34
C HIS A 459 -2.67 -13.37 -36.46
N GLU A 460 -1.66 -13.55 -37.33
CA GLU A 460 -1.07 -14.85 -37.63
C GLU A 460 -0.49 -15.53 -36.37
N PHE A 461 0.28 -14.80 -35.56
CA PHE A 461 0.85 -15.40 -34.35
C PHE A 461 -0.19 -15.71 -33.29
N ILE A 462 -1.29 -14.93 -33.21
CA ILE A 462 -2.39 -15.20 -32.26
C ILE A 462 -3.16 -16.46 -32.67
N GLU A 463 -3.47 -16.63 -33.97
CA GLU A 463 -4.14 -17.84 -34.47
C GLU A 463 -3.30 -19.11 -34.30
N ASN A 464 -1.97 -18.98 -34.37
CA ASN A 464 -1.05 -20.10 -34.11
C ASN A 464 -0.87 -20.44 -32.64
N MET A 465 -1.43 -19.66 -31.70
CA MET A 465 -1.46 -20.02 -30.30
C MET A 465 -2.59 -21.01 -30.00
N LYS A 466 -2.34 -21.91 -29.04
CA LYS A 466 -3.26 -22.99 -28.69
C LYS A 466 -4.70 -22.51 -28.40
N ASP A 467 -4.83 -21.39 -27.68
CA ASP A 467 -6.10 -20.83 -27.23
C ASP A 467 -6.46 -19.52 -27.97
N GLY A 468 -5.72 -19.15 -29.04
CA GLY A 468 -5.96 -17.96 -29.85
C GLY A 468 -6.06 -16.69 -29.02
N TYR A 469 -7.15 -15.93 -29.18
CA TYR A 469 -7.41 -14.69 -28.42
C TYR A 469 -7.65 -14.91 -26.92
N ASP A 470 -8.01 -16.12 -26.49
CA ASP A 470 -8.22 -16.48 -25.08
C ASP A 470 -6.91 -16.95 -24.41
N THR A 471 -5.80 -16.92 -25.12
CA THR A 471 -4.47 -17.21 -24.55
C THR A 471 -4.16 -16.28 -23.42
N MET A 472 -3.90 -16.85 -22.22
CA MET A 472 -3.48 -16.11 -21.02
C MET A 472 -2.03 -15.64 -21.17
N LEU A 473 -1.81 -14.35 -20.94
CA LEU A 473 -0.47 -13.77 -20.92
C LEU A 473 0.14 -13.88 -19.52
N GLY A 474 1.42 -14.22 -19.47
CA GLY A 474 2.20 -14.18 -18.24
C GLY A 474 2.43 -12.74 -17.76
N SER A 475 3.14 -12.60 -16.64
CA SER A 475 3.49 -11.29 -16.09
C SER A 475 4.16 -10.42 -17.15
N ARG A 476 3.57 -9.25 -17.44
CA ARG A 476 4.02 -8.33 -18.52
C ARG A 476 4.15 -8.98 -19.91
N GLY A 477 3.44 -10.07 -20.17
CA GLY A 477 3.53 -10.78 -21.45
C GLY A 477 4.86 -11.51 -21.65
N GLU A 478 5.46 -12.06 -20.57
CA GLU A 478 6.75 -12.77 -20.62
C GLU A 478 6.75 -14.01 -21.52
N ASN A 479 5.58 -14.56 -21.83
CA ASN A 479 5.40 -15.67 -22.77
C ASN A 479 5.34 -15.23 -24.24
N LEU A 480 5.49 -13.94 -24.52
CA LEU A 480 5.55 -13.37 -25.86
C LEU A 480 6.97 -12.89 -26.20
N SER A 481 7.35 -12.94 -27.48
CA SER A 481 8.56 -12.27 -27.95
C SER A 481 8.41 -10.73 -27.88
N GLY A 482 9.51 -9.98 -27.94
CA GLY A 482 9.52 -8.52 -27.98
C GLY A 482 8.61 -7.97 -29.09
N GLY A 483 8.80 -8.46 -30.32
CA GLY A 483 7.99 -8.05 -31.46
C GLY A 483 6.52 -8.44 -31.38
N GLN A 484 6.16 -9.56 -30.73
CA GLN A 484 4.76 -9.92 -30.47
C GLN A 484 4.11 -8.95 -29.47
N ARG A 485 4.80 -8.60 -28.38
CA ARG A 485 4.32 -7.58 -27.42
C ARG A 485 4.12 -6.23 -28.10
N GLN A 486 5.06 -5.85 -28.95
CA GLN A 486 5.02 -4.59 -29.69
C GLN A 486 3.81 -4.52 -30.61
N ARG A 487 3.57 -5.57 -31.41
CA ARG A 487 2.40 -5.66 -32.30
C ARG A 487 1.06 -5.62 -31.55
N LEU A 488 0.96 -6.26 -30.38
CA LEU A 488 -0.25 -6.14 -29.54
C LEU A 488 -0.47 -4.72 -29.01
N SER A 489 0.60 -4.02 -28.65
CA SER A 489 0.49 -2.62 -28.19
C SER A 489 0.09 -1.68 -29.33
N ILE A 490 0.58 -1.93 -30.54
CA ILE A 490 0.16 -1.22 -31.75
C ILE A 490 -1.33 -1.52 -32.05
N ALA A 491 -1.77 -2.78 -31.94
CA ALA A 491 -3.17 -3.15 -32.14
C ALA A 491 -4.11 -2.40 -31.19
N ARG A 492 -3.70 -2.16 -29.91
CA ARG A 492 -4.44 -1.34 -28.95
C ARG A 492 -4.68 0.09 -29.45
N VAL A 493 -3.64 0.71 -30.00
CA VAL A 493 -3.74 2.09 -30.51
C VAL A 493 -4.59 2.14 -31.77
N ILE A 494 -4.45 1.18 -32.67
CA ILE A 494 -5.30 1.07 -33.86
C ILE A 494 -6.77 0.91 -33.47
N LEU A 495 -7.06 0.05 -32.50
CA LEU A 495 -8.42 -0.19 -31.99
C LEU A 495 -9.03 1.06 -31.36
N LYS A 496 -8.22 1.87 -30.66
CA LYS A 496 -8.65 3.13 -30.05
C LYS A 496 -9.03 4.17 -31.07
N ALA A 497 -8.41 4.17 -32.26
CA ALA A 497 -8.63 5.10 -33.36
C ALA A 497 -8.58 6.60 -32.95
N PRO A 498 -7.49 7.08 -32.32
CA PRO A 498 -7.38 8.43 -31.77
C PRO A 498 -7.27 9.51 -32.83
N GLN A 499 -7.38 10.79 -32.42
CA GLN A 499 -7.09 11.96 -33.27
C GLN A 499 -5.59 12.24 -33.36
N ILE A 500 -4.84 11.93 -32.29
CA ILE A 500 -3.40 12.18 -32.22
C ILE A 500 -2.70 10.88 -31.81
N TYR A 501 -1.75 10.44 -32.63
CA TYR A 501 -0.91 9.27 -32.36
C TYR A 501 0.40 9.72 -31.73
N LEU A 502 0.74 9.18 -30.57
CA LEU A 502 1.99 9.40 -29.85
C LEU A 502 2.75 8.05 -29.78
N LEU A 503 3.84 7.94 -30.52
CA LEU A 503 4.49 6.66 -30.76
C LEU A 503 5.97 6.75 -30.35
N ASP A 504 6.40 6.00 -29.32
CA ASP A 504 7.77 6.00 -28.81
C ASP A 504 8.48 4.68 -29.15
N GLU A 505 9.36 4.72 -30.16
CA GLU A 505 10.21 3.60 -30.60
C GLU A 505 9.45 2.28 -30.88
N ILE A 506 8.29 2.39 -31.51
CA ILE A 506 7.33 1.29 -31.67
C ILE A 506 7.76 0.16 -32.63
N THR A 507 8.89 0.26 -33.26
CA THR A 507 9.39 -0.74 -34.23
C THR A 507 10.72 -1.36 -33.83
N SER A 508 11.26 -1.06 -32.64
CA SER A 508 12.59 -1.50 -32.17
C SER A 508 12.79 -3.02 -32.19
N ASP A 509 11.74 -3.78 -31.87
CA ASP A 509 11.77 -5.24 -31.77
C ASP A 509 11.18 -5.95 -33.00
N LEU A 510 10.88 -5.22 -34.08
CA LEU A 510 10.32 -5.78 -35.30
C LEU A 510 11.43 -6.03 -36.35
N ASP A 511 11.26 -7.11 -37.10
CA ASP A 511 12.04 -7.33 -38.32
C ASP A 511 11.65 -6.34 -39.43
N SER A 512 12.52 -6.08 -40.39
CA SER A 512 12.34 -5.03 -41.39
C SER A 512 11.11 -5.23 -42.29
N ILE A 513 10.68 -6.47 -42.54
CA ILE A 513 9.49 -6.76 -43.34
C ILE A 513 8.22 -6.42 -42.59
N THR A 514 8.13 -6.88 -41.35
CA THR A 514 6.99 -6.58 -40.46
C THR A 514 6.93 -5.08 -40.12
N GLU A 515 8.07 -4.44 -39.90
CA GLU A 515 8.16 -2.98 -39.68
C GLU A 515 7.54 -2.22 -40.86
N ALA A 516 7.95 -2.52 -42.08
CA ALA A 516 7.43 -1.82 -43.26
C ALA A 516 5.91 -1.97 -43.42
N LYS A 517 5.36 -3.17 -43.18
CA LYS A 517 3.92 -3.42 -43.24
C LYS A 517 3.16 -2.65 -42.15
N VAL A 518 3.63 -2.73 -40.89
CA VAL A 518 3.02 -2.05 -39.77
C VAL A 518 3.04 -0.53 -39.96
N MET A 519 4.16 0.02 -40.43
CA MET A 519 4.27 1.47 -40.69
C MET A 519 3.34 1.91 -41.83
N ASN A 520 3.27 1.20 -42.92
CA ASN A 520 2.34 1.51 -44.03
C ASN A 520 0.87 1.49 -43.51
N ASN A 521 0.49 0.44 -42.78
CA ASN A 521 -0.85 0.34 -42.20
C ASN A 521 -1.15 1.51 -41.25
N LEU A 522 -0.17 1.90 -40.40
CA LEU A 522 -0.32 3.05 -39.48
C LEU A 522 -0.47 4.37 -40.26
N PHE A 523 0.29 4.59 -41.34
CA PHE A 523 0.16 5.78 -42.15
C PHE A 523 -1.21 5.86 -42.83
N ASP A 524 -1.75 4.74 -43.32
CA ASP A 524 -3.05 4.67 -43.98
C ASP A 524 -4.20 4.98 -43.00
N ILE A 525 -4.21 4.35 -41.81
CA ILE A 525 -5.28 4.57 -40.81
C ILE A 525 -5.19 5.92 -40.13
N SER A 526 -4.04 6.57 -40.15
CA SER A 526 -3.82 7.90 -39.58
C SER A 526 -3.95 9.01 -40.61
N ASP A 527 -4.54 8.73 -41.78
CA ASP A 527 -4.81 9.79 -42.74
C ASP A 527 -5.75 10.86 -42.19
N GLY A 528 -5.39 12.14 -42.35
CA GLY A 528 -6.07 13.27 -41.75
C GLY A 528 -5.92 13.39 -40.23
N LYS A 529 -5.09 12.57 -39.58
CA LYS A 529 -4.84 12.59 -38.14
C LYS A 529 -3.39 12.93 -37.84
N THR A 530 -3.16 13.61 -36.71
CA THR A 530 -1.82 14.02 -36.31
C THR A 530 -1.02 12.85 -35.74
N MET A 531 0.24 12.71 -36.18
CA MET A 531 1.14 11.69 -35.67
C MET A 531 2.47 12.31 -35.21
N LEU A 532 2.83 12.03 -33.97
CA LEU A 532 4.13 12.37 -33.40
C LEU A 532 4.85 11.08 -33.02
N MET A 533 5.95 10.78 -33.70
CA MET A 533 6.72 9.56 -33.48
C MET A 533 8.14 9.87 -33.04
N VAL A 534 8.66 9.10 -32.12
CA VAL A 534 10.09 9.05 -31.79
C VAL A 534 10.67 7.81 -32.44
N SER A 535 11.73 7.97 -33.22
CA SER A 535 12.41 6.84 -33.85
C SER A 535 13.91 7.06 -33.96
N HIS A 536 14.64 5.94 -33.93
CA HIS A 536 16.08 5.88 -34.25
C HIS A 536 16.36 5.13 -35.57
N ARG A 537 15.33 4.53 -36.20
CA ARG A 537 15.48 3.74 -37.40
C ARG A 537 15.37 4.62 -38.65
N LEU A 538 16.39 4.60 -39.47
CA LEU A 538 16.46 5.42 -40.68
C LEU A 538 15.37 5.04 -41.72
N SER A 539 15.02 3.75 -41.81
CA SER A 539 13.92 3.22 -42.63
C SER A 539 12.57 3.86 -42.33
N VAL A 540 12.32 4.11 -41.02
CA VAL A 540 11.10 4.75 -40.53
C VAL A 540 11.17 6.26 -40.75
N ILE A 541 12.27 6.90 -40.37
CA ILE A 541 12.45 8.37 -40.46
C ILE A 541 12.24 8.88 -41.86
N LYS A 542 12.72 8.16 -42.88
CA LYS A 542 12.55 8.52 -44.29
C LYS A 542 11.10 8.60 -44.79
N GLN A 543 10.16 7.99 -44.09
CA GLN A 543 8.73 8.00 -44.44
C GLN A 543 8.01 9.27 -43.97
N PHE A 544 8.62 10.04 -43.10
CA PHE A 544 8.01 11.26 -42.57
C PHE A 544 8.35 12.49 -43.40
N SER A 545 7.37 13.34 -43.60
CA SER A 545 7.54 14.60 -44.34
C SER A 545 8.28 15.66 -43.55
N ARG A 546 8.31 15.54 -42.20
CA ARG A 546 8.95 16.50 -41.31
C ARG A 546 9.67 15.80 -40.16
N ILE A 547 10.91 16.21 -39.94
CA ILE A 547 11.83 15.68 -38.94
C ILE A 547 12.21 16.83 -38.00
N LEU A 548 11.99 16.64 -36.70
CA LEU A 548 12.45 17.54 -35.64
C LEU A 548 13.68 16.93 -34.98
N VAL A 549 14.81 17.63 -35.05
CA VAL A 549 16.06 17.18 -34.41
C VAL A 549 16.17 17.82 -33.03
N LEU A 550 16.11 16.99 -32.01
CA LEU A 550 16.21 17.41 -30.61
C LEU A 550 17.64 17.22 -30.10
N ASN A 551 18.26 18.29 -29.64
CA ASN A 551 19.56 18.26 -28.98
C ASN A 551 19.57 19.17 -27.77
N GLU A 552 20.09 18.68 -26.64
CA GLU A 552 20.16 19.42 -25.36
C GLU A 552 18.83 20.08 -24.94
N GLY A 553 17.71 19.36 -25.19
CA GLY A 553 16.37 19.83 -24.84
C GLY A 553 15.79 20.90 -25.76
N ARG A 554 16.40 21.18 -26.92
CA ARG A 554 15.96 22.17 -27.90
C ARG A 554 15.81 21.55 -29.27
N ILE A 555 14.88 22.07 -30.08
CA ILE A 555 14.82 21.75 -31.51
C ILE A 555 15.91 22.56 -32.18
N VAL A 556 16.93 21.89 -32.70
CA VAL A 556 18.07 22.51 -33.37
C VAL A 556 17.91 22.51 -34.89
N GLU A 557 17.15 21.55 -35.44
CA GLU A 557 16.86 21.46 -36.87
C GLU A 557 15.41 21.00 -37.06
N ASP A 558 14.77 21.52 -38.10
CA ASP A 558 13.38 21.25 -38.51
C ASP A 558 13.30 21.27 -40.04
N GLY A 559 12.92 20.16 -40.63
CA GLY A 559 12.87 20.03 -42.09
C GLY A 559 12.55 18.63 -42.56
N ASP A 560 12.64 18.43 -43.87
CA ASP A 560 12.49 17.12 -44.50
C ASP A 560 13.84 16.35 -44.53
N PHE A 561 13.79 15.06 -44.86
CA PHE A 561 14.97 14.20 -44.90
C PHE A 561 16.07 14.76 -45.80
N ASN A 562 15.73 15.26 -47.01
CA ASN A 562 16.70 15.74 -47.99
C ASN A 562 17.37 17.03 -47.57
N SER A 563 16.65 17.91 -46.88
CA SER A 563 17.20 19.18 -46.35
C SER A 563 18.13 18.96 -45.16
N LEU A 564 17.84 17.96 -44.32
CA LEU A 564 18.60 17.68 -43.10
C LEU A 564 19.74 16.67 -43.29
N PHE A 565 19.70 15.83 -44.33
CA PHE A 565 20.76 14.86 -44.61
C PHE A 565 21.88 15.50 -45.45
N LYS A 566 22.49 16.54 -44.91
CA LYS A 566 23.61 17.26 -45.54
C LYS A 566 24.80 17.29 -44.56
N GLU A 567 26.01 17.24 -45.11
CA GLU A 567 27.23 17.32 -44.33
C GLU A 567 27.27 18.62 -43.49
N GLY A 568 27.53 18.50 -42.19
CA GLY A 568 27.57 19.63 -41.27
C GLY A 568 26.28 19.80 -40.42
N THR A 569 25.15 19.18 -40.77
CA THR A 569 23.93 19.21 -39.96
C THR A 569 24.03 18.30 -38.74
N CYS A 570 23.25 18.60 -37.72
CA CYS A 570 23.14 17.75 -36.52
C CYS A 570 22.57 16.39 -36.88
N PHE A 571 21.52 16.33 -37.72
CA PHE A 571 20.91 15.09 -38.20
C PHE A 571 21.92 14.18 -38.93
N TYR A 572 22.69 14.74 -39.85
CA TYR A 572 23.73 13.98 -40.56
C TYR A 572 24.77 13.39 -39.58
N ASN A 573 25.19 14.19 -38.62
CA ASN A 573 26.14 13.75 -37.59
C ASN A 573 25.58 12.64 -36.69
N LEU A 574 24.29 12.67 -36.37
CA LEU A 574 23.64 11.60 -35.61
C LEU A 574 23.58 10.28 -36.41
N VAL A 575 23.29 10.35 -37.70
CA VAL A 575 23.30 9.17 -38.58
C VAL A 575 24.72 8.64 -38.73
N LYS A 576 25.72 9.50 -39.02
CA LYS A 576 27.11 9.10 -39.19
C LYS A 576 27.73 8.49 -37.91
N LYS A 577 27.32 8.93 -36.73
CA LYS A 577 27.75 8.36 -35.43
C LYS A 577 27.03 7.06 -35.06
N GLY A 578 26.11 6.56 -35.88
CA GLY A 578 25.33 5.37 -35.59
C GLY A 578 24.29 5.55 -34.47
N VAL A 579 23.99 6.78 -34.08
CA VAL A 579 22.93 7.10 -33.09
C VAL A 579 21.55 6.94 -33.72
N ILE A 580 21.48 7.21 -35.04
CA ILE A 580 20.32 6.97 -35.92
C ILE A 580 20.78 6.02 -37.00
N GLY A 581 20.16 4.88 -37.07
CA GLY A 581 20.51 3.81 -38.03
C GLY A 581 20.43 2.50 -37.24
N GLY A 582 19.61 1.62 -37.56
CA GLY A 582 19.59 0.24 -37.09
C GLY A 582 19.80 -0.61 -38.31
N ASP A 583 20.76 -1.50 -38.23
CA ASP A 583 21.10 -2.61 -39.13
C ASP A 583 20.64 -2.46 -40.59
N GLU A 584 21.59 -2.03 -41.44
CA GLU A 584 21.57 -2.45 -42.82
C GLU A 584 21.94 -3.94 -42.94
#